data_75bf740d1c868378c1312cffc1bada0a
#
_entry.id   75bf740d1c868378c1312cffc1bada0a
#
_cell.length_a   1.000
_cell.length_b   1.000
_cell.length_c   1.000
_cell.angle_alpha   90.00
_cell.angle_beta   90.00
_cell.angle_gamma   90.00
#
_symmetry.space_group_name_H-M   'P 1'
#
loop_
_entity.id
_entity.type
_entity.pdbx_description
1 polymer ?
#
loop_
_entity_poly.entity_id
_entity_poly.type
_entity_poly.pdbx_seq_one_letter_code
_entity_poly.pdbx_strand_id
1 'polypeptide(L)'
;APARVGVPAWHGSAARLRRAVHGGLLGRICGCLLGKPVEGWYRTSIEITAKATGNWPLATYFRVPTKRMAERIEALRPVQKFAGDRRQLLQNRCLLPRISGMVPDDDTNYTVLGAAMLMRHGAAFTPQDVASAWLAWLPLLATCTAERAAYRNLAAGIAPPASAVRLNPYREWIGAQIRADIYGYVNP
;
A
#
# COMPACT_ATOMS: atom_id res chain seq x y z
N ALA A 1 27.43 13.68 3.80
CA ALA A 1 26.54 12.79 3.09
C ALA A 1 27.31 11.49 2.83
N PRO A 2 26.73 10.29 3.01
CA PRO A 2 27.40 9.07 2.64
C PRO A 2 27.69 9.10 1.14
N ALA A 3 28.89 8.60 0.76
CA ALA A 3 29.27 8.49 -0.64
C ALA A 3 28.18 7.72 -1.40
N ARG A 4 27.70 8.27 -2.53
CA ARG A 4 26.78 7.56 -3.40
C ARG A 4 27.51 6.30 -3.87
N VAL A 5 27.07 5.14 -3.43
CA VAL A 5 27.45 3.88 -4.04
C VAL A 5 26.99 4.01 -5.49
N GLY A 6 27.91 3.87 -6.44
CA GLY A 6 27.60 3.98 -7.85
C GLY A 6 26.52 2.95 -8.21
N VAL A 7 25.29 3.39 -8.34
CA VAL A 7 24.21 2.54 -8.86
C VAL A 7 24.51 2.34 -10.35
N PRO A 8 24.57 1.10 -10.86
CA PRO A 8 24.79 0.86 -12.27
C PRO A 8 23.74 1.62 -13.09
N ALA A 9 24.18 2.35 -14.11
CA ALA A 9 23.26 3.05 -15.01
C ALA A 9 22.36 2.03 -15.73
N TRP A 10 21.10 2.38 -15.94
CA TRP A 10 20.19 1.58 -16.75
C TRP A 10 20.70 1.48 -18.22
N HIS A 11 20.97 0.27 -18.66
CA HIS A 11 21.46 0.01 -20.04
C HIS A 11 20.37 -0.58 -20.94
N GLY A 12 19.12 -0.62 -20.51
CA GLY A 12 18.01 -1.13 -21.30
C GLY A 12 17.38 -0.05 -22.22
N SER A 13 16.63 -0.49 -23.24
CA SER A 13 15.86 0.44 -24.07
C SER A 13 14.69 1.08 -23.31
N ALA A 14 14.24 2.26 -23.75
CA ALA A 14 13.07 2.94 -23.18
C ALA A 14 11.81 2.04 -23.22
N ALA A 15 11.65 1.22 -24.25
CA ALA A 15 10.56 0.26 -24.36
C ALA A 15 10.63 -0.83 -23.28
N ARG A 16 11.82 -1.31 -22.95
CA ARG A 16 12.03 -2.27 -21.87
C ARG A 16 11.73 -1.64 -20.51
N LEU A 17 12.21 -0.42 -20.27
CA LEU A 17 11.92 0.32 -19.04
C LEU A 17 10.41 0.52 -18.86
N ARG A 18 9.71 0.98 -19.90
CA ARG A 18 8.25 1.18 -19.87
C ARG A 18 7.52 -0.12 -19.51
N ARG A 19 7.89 -1.26 -20.10
CA ARG A 19 7.28 -2.56 -19.76
C ARG A 19 7.57 -2.97 -18.33
N ALA A 20 8.79 -2.74 -17.82
CA ALA A 20 9.16 -3.06 -16.45
C ALA A 20 8.38 -2.22 -15.44
N VAL A 21 8.30 -0.91 -15.64
CA VAL A 21 7.53 0.02 -14.78
C VAL A 21 6.03 -0.32 -14.81
N HIS A 22 5.48 -0.57 -16.00
CA HIS A 22 4.08 -0.99 -16.14
C HIS A 22 3.81 -2.31 -15.43
N GLY A 23 4.69 -3.31 -15.60
CA GLY A 23 4.59 -4.59 -14.89
C GLY A 23 4.71 -4.43 -13.38
N GLY A 24 5.62 -3.58 -12.90
CA GLY A 24 5.76 -3.26 -11.48
C GLY A 24 4.51 -2.63 -10.88
N LEU A 25 3.92 -1.66 -11.58
CA LEU A 25 2.67 -1.01 -11.15
C LEU A 25 1.49 -1.99 -11.13
N LEU A 26 1.33 -2.81 -12.17
CA LEU A 26 0.30 -3.85 -12.20
C LEU A 26 0.51 -4.87 -11.09
N GLY A 27 1.76 -5.31 -10.85
CA GLY A 27 2.11 -6.22 -9.77
C GLY A 27 1.71 -5.67 -8.40
N ARG A 28 1.97 -4.38 -8.15
CA ARG A 28 1.53 -3.70 -6.93
C ARG A 28 0.01 -3.73 -6.79
N ILE A 29 -0.71 -3.29 -7.81
CA ILE A 29 -2.19 -3.24 -7.80
C ILE A 29 -2.76 -4.63 -7.56
N CYS A 30 -2.28 -5.64 -8.28
CA CYS A 30 -2.73 -7.02 -8.13
C CYS A 30 -2.41 -7.58 -6.75
N GLY A 31 -1.22 -7.29 -6.22
CA GLY A 31 -0.80 -7.71 -4.88
C GLY A 31 -1.64 -7.08 -3.78
N CYS A 32 -1.89 -5.79 -3.85
CA CYS A 32 -2.77 -5.09 -2.91
C CYS A 32 -4.19 -5.64 -2.96
N LEU A 33 -4.72 -5.89 -4.16
CA LEU A 33 -6.05 -6.46 -4.34
C LEU A 33 -6.16 -7.89 -3.78
N LEU A 34 -5.09 -8.69 -3.90
CA LEU A 34 -5.02 -10.03 -3.32
C LEU A 34 -4.93 -9.98 -1.79
N GLY A 35 -4.12 -9.08 -1.25
CA GLY A 35 -3.88 -8.97 0.20
C GLY A 35 -5.02 -8.31 0.98
N LYS A 36 -5.74 -7.39 0.36
CA LYS A 36 -6.77 -6.57 1.02
C LYS A 36 -7.84 -7.36 1.79
N PRO A 37 -8.38 -8.47 1.29
CA PRO A 37 -9.40 -9.26 2.02
C PRO A 37 -8.92 -9.80 3.36
N VAL A 38 -7.61 -10.01 3.50
CA VAL A 38 -6.98 -10.67 4.65
C VAL A 38 -6.03 -9.75 5.40
N GLU A 39 -6.06 -8.45 5.13
CA GLU A 39 -5.25 -7.45 5.80
C GLU A 39 -5.46 -7.47 7.31
N GLY A 40 -4.36 -7.58 8.06
CA GLY A 40 -4.38 -7.68 9.52
C GLY A 40 -4.76 -9.06 10.06
N TRP A 41 -4.88 -10.08 9.22
CA TRP A 41 -5.18 -11.44 9.66
C TRP A 41 -3.92 -12.22 10.04
N TYR A 42 -4.07 -13.16 10.96
CA TYR A 42 -3.04 -14.16 11.23
C TYR A 42 -2.89 -15.13 10.06
N ARG A 43 -1.67 -15.61 9.83
CA ARG A 43 -1.38 -16.62 8.79
C ARG A 43 -2.31 -17.82 8.85
N THR A 44 -2.57 -18.33 10.05
CA THR A 44 -3.47 -19.48 10.28
C THR A 44 -4.89 -19.19 9.79
N SER A 45 -5.41 -17.99 10.05
CA SER A 45 -6.74 -17.56 9.57
C SER A 45 -6.80 -17.44 8.05
N ILE A 46 -5.74 -16.94 7.42
CA ILE A 46 -5.61 -16.85 5.96
C ILE A 46 -5.63 -18.25 5.36
N GLU A 47 -4.83 -19.17 5.91
CA GLU A 47 -4.71 -20.55 5.44
C GLU A 47 -6.03 -21.33 5.60
N ILE A 48 -6.71 -21.20 6.73
CA ILE A 48 -8.03 -21.82 6.98
C ILE A 48 -9.04 -21.34 5.93
N THR A 49 -9.07 -20.04 5.69
CA THR A 49 -9.99 -19.42 4.72
C THR A 49 -9.70 -19.87 3.29
N ALA A 50 -8.44 -19.85 2.90
CA ALA A 50 -8.03 -20.29 1.56
C ALA A 50 -8.32 -21.78 1.34
N LYS A 51 -8.04 -22.65 2.32
CA LYS A 51 -8.39 -24.08 2.26
C LYS A 51 -9.88 -24.32 2.18
N ALA A 52 -10.67 -23.62 3.00
CA ALA A 52 -12.11 -23.77 3.02
C ALA A 52 -12.77 -23.35 1.70
N THR A 53 -12.16 -22.40 0.97
CA THR A 53 -12.64 -21.92 -0.33
C THR A 53 -11.98 -22.62 -1.53
N GLY A 54 -11.18 -23.66 -1.31
CA GLY A 54 -10.49 -24.43 -2.36
C GLY A 54 -9.41 -23.65 -3.10
N ASN A 55 -8.76 -22.67 -2.43
CA ASN A 55 -7.73 -21.81 -3.00
C ASN A 55 -6.40 -21.88 -2.21
N TRP A 56 -6.01 -23.07 -1.78
CA TRP A 56 -4.73 -23.30 -1.12
C TRP A 56 -3.94 -24.43 -1.80
N PRO A 57 -2.66 -24.23 -2.19
CA PRO A 57 -1.91 -22.95 -2.19
C PRO A 57 -2.61 -21.87 -3.01
N LEU A 58 -2.39 -20.58 -2.67
CA LEU A 58 -3.04 -19.48 -3.35
C LEU A 58 -2.69 -19.47 -4.85
N ALA A 59 -3.67 -19.73 -5.70
CA ALA A 59 -3.55 -19.70 -7.15
C ALA A 59 -4.39 -18.59 -7.81
N THR A 60 -5.29 -17.98 -7.07
CA THR A 60 -6.17 -16.90 -7.53
C THR A 60 -6.55 -15.98 -6.36
N TYR A 61 -7.34 -14.95 -6.64
CA TYR A 61 -7.89 -14.07 -5.60
C TYR A 61 -8.81 -14.83 -4.64
N PHE A 62 -8.95 -14.31 -3.43
CA PHE A 62 -9.89 -14.87 -2.46
C PHE A 62 -11.31 -14.81 -2.99
N ARG A 63 -12.12 -15.81 -2.61
CA ARG A 63 -13.50 -15.96 -3.06
C ARG A 63 -14.47 -15.64 -1.94
N VAL A 64 -15.66 -15.18 -2.31
CA VAL A 64 -16.80 -15.08 -1.38
C VAL A 64 -17.12 -16.48 -0.88
N PRO A 65 -17.03 -16.79 0.42
CA PRO A 65 -17.39 -18.09 0.94
C PRO A 65 -18.90 -18.30 0.87
N THR A 66 -19.34 -19.54 0.63
CA THR A 66 -20.73 -19.92 0.86
C THR A 66 -21.06 -19.83 2.37
N LYS A 67 -22.35 -19.82 2.72
CA LYS A 67 -22.79 -19.77 4.13
C LYS A 67 -22.13 -20.87 4.95
N ARG A 68 -22.16 -22.12 4.47
CA ARG A 68 -21.52 -23.30 5.13
C ARG A 68 -19.99 -23.14 5.29
N MET A 69 -19.34 -22.59 4.26
CA MET A 69 -17.88 -22.30 4.36
C MET A 69 -17.60 -21.20 5.37
N ALA A 70 -18.42 -20.15 5.41
CA ALA A 70 -18.27 -19.05 6.36
C ALA A 70 -18.42 -19.54 7.82
N GLU A 71 -19.44 -20.37 8.10
CA GLU A 71 -19.64 -20.98 9.42
C GLU A 71 -18.43 -21.83 9.84
N ARG A 72 -17.89 -22.63 8.92
CA ARG A 72 -16.68 -23.44 9.18
C ARG A 72 -15.44 -22.59 9.42
N ILE A 73 -15.24 -21.52 8.62
CA ILE A 73 -14.14 -20.59 8.79
C ILE A 73 -14.22 -19.92 10.16
N GLU A 74 -15.42 -19.46 10.55
CA GLU A 74 -15.62 -18.79 11.83
C GLU A 74 -15.34 -19.73 13.02
N ALA A 75 -15.76 -20.98 12.93
CA ALA A 75 -15.53 -21.99 13.98
C ALA A 75 -14.05 -22.33 14.19
N LEU A 76 -13.23 -22.24 13.12
CA LEU A 76 -11.81 -22.61 13.15
C LEU A 76 -10.87 -21.42 13.31
N ARG A 77 -11.34 -20.18 13.07
CA ARG A 77 -10.51 -19.00 13.02
C ARG A 77 -10.26 -18.46 14.43
N PRO A 78 -9.00 -18.13 14.78
CA PRO A 78 -8.72 -17.39 16.00
C PRO A 78 -9.46 -16.05 15.98
N VAL A 79 -9.98 -15.64 17.14
CA VAL A 79 -10.68 -14.36 17.27
C VAL A 79 -9.76 -13.21 16.90
N GLN A 80 -10.11 -12.47 15.87
CA GLN A 80 -9.41 -11.28 15.43
C GLN A 80 -10.25 -10.03 15.68
N LYS A 81 -9.72 -9.12 16.49
CA LYS A 81 -10.40 -7.86 16.86
C LYS A 81 -10.08 -6.71 15.89
N PHE A 82 -10.08 -6.93 14.58
CA PHE A 82 -9.85 -5.88 13.60
C PHE A 82 -10.96 -5.86 12.55
N ALA A 83 -12.03 -5.16 12.81
CA ALA A 83 -12.99 -4.81 11.76
C ALA A 83 -13.74 -3.53 12.14
N GLY A 84 -13.39 -2.44 11.51
CA GLY A 84 -14.32 -1.33 11.32
C GLY A 84 -15.18 -1.62 10.09
N ASP A 85 -16.46 -1.29 10.12
CA ASP A 85 -17.42 -1.56 9.03
C ASP A 85 -16.92 -1.13 7.64
N ARG A 86 -16.24 0.00 7.55
CA ARG A 86 -15.69 0.52 6.29
C ARG A 86 -14.59 -0.38 5.71
N ARG A 87 -13.70 -0.93 6.54
CA ARG A 87 -12.64 -1.85 6.10
C ARG A 87 -13.26 -3.13 5.56
N GLN A 88 -14.25 -3.67 6.22
CA GLN A 88 -14.96 -4.88 5.81
C GLN A 88 -15.68 -4.71 4.46
N LEU A 89 -16.29 -3.54 4.22
CA LEU A 89 -16.90 -3.22 2.93
C LEU A 89 -15.88 -3.22 1.78
N LEU A 90 -14.71 -2.60 2.00
CA LEU A 90 -13.64 -2.58 1.00
C LEU A 90 -13.04 -3.98 0.77
N GLN A 91 -12.81 -4.72 1.84
CA GLN A 91 -12.32 -6.10 1.75
C GLN A 91 -13.27 -6.99 0.95
N ASN A 92 -14.58 -6.86 1.14
CA ASN A 92 -15.58 -7.62 0.40
C ASN A 92 -15.56 -7.34 -1.11
N ARG A 93 -15.20 -6.14 -1.54
CA ARG A 93 -15.06 -5.79 -2.97
C ARG A 93 -13.82 -6.39 -3.63
N CYS A 94 -12.88 -6.90 -2.84
CA CYS A 94 -11.67 -7.58 -3.31
C CYS A 94 -11.81 -9.10 -3.38
N LEU A 95 -13.03 -9.63 -3.24
CA LEU A 95 -13.33 -11.06 -3.32
C LEU A 95 -13.97 -11.40 -4.67
N LEU A 96 -13.59 -12.53 -5.27
CA LEU A 96 -14.27 -13.07 -6.47
C LEU A 96 -15.70 -13.53 -6.12
N PRO A 97 -16.68 -13.25 -6.96
CA PRO A 97 -16.63 -12.56 -8.26
C PRO A 97 -16.88 -11.04 -8.18
N ARG A 98 -16.72 -10.40 -7.02
CA ARG A 98 -17.08 -8.99 -6.79
C ARG A 98 -16.04 -7.99 -7.26
N ILE A 99 -14.88 -8.47 -7.69
CA ILE A 99 -13.78 -7.60 -8.17
C ILE A 99 -14.23 -6.92 -9.47
N SER A 100 -14.30 -5.59 -9.43
CA SER A 100 -14.57 -4.75 -10.60
C SER A 100 -13.48 -3.70 -10.84
N GLY A 101 -12.44 -3.69 -10.02
CA GLY A 101 -11.32 -2.75 -10.06
C GLY A 101 -10.64 -2.64 -8.70
N MET A 102 -9.56 -1.85 -8.64
CA MET A 102 -8.87 -1.59 -7.38
C MET A 102 -9.74 -0.72 -6.47
N VAL A 103 -9.86 -1.12 -5.21
CA VAL A 103 -10.47 -0.29 -4.17
C VAL A 103 -9.47 0.77 -3.68
N PRO A 104 -9.93 1.90 -3.11
CA PRO A 104 -9.03 2.86 -2.46
C PRO A 104 -8.20 2.18 -1.37
N ASP A 105 -6.87 2.36 -1.46
CA ASP A 105 -5.90 1.79 -0.54
C ASP A 105 -4.70 2.73 -0.43
N ASP A 106 -4.12 2.87 0.76
CA ASP A 106 -2.92 3.67 0.95
C ASP A 106 -1.72 3.11 0.19
N ASP A 107 -1.59 1.79 0.09
CA ASP A 107 -0.57 1.12 -0.72
C ASP A 107 -0.51 1.61 -2.17
N THR A 108 -1.66 1.88 -2.79
CA THR A 108 -1.72 2.40 -4.16
C THR A 108 -1.78 3.91 -4.22
N ASN A 109 -2.42 4.56 -3.26
CA ASN A 109 -2.58 6.01 -3.23
C ASN A 109 -1.23 6.73 -3.15
N TYR A 110 -0.28 6.22 -2.34
CA TYR A 110 1.07 6.81 -2.26
C TYR A 110 1.86 6.62 -3.54
N THR A 111 1.69 5.53 -4.26
CA THR A 111 2.31 5.34 -5.58
C THR A 111 1.77 6.34 -6.59
N VAL A 112 0.45 6.56 -6.63
CA VAL A 112 -0.19 7.56 -7.50
C VAL A 112 0.25 8.97 -7.14
N LEU A 113 0.31 9.29 -5.84
CA LEU A 113 0.78 10.59 -5.35
C LEU A 113 2.23 10.85 -5.76
N GLY A 114 3.11 9.85 -5.60
CA GLY A 114 4.50 9.95 -6.03
C GLY A 114 4.64 10.16 -7.54
N ALA A 115 3.82 9.47 -8.35
CA ALA A 115 3.78 9.70 -9.80
C ALA A 115 3.34 11.13 -10.13
N ALA A 116 2.31 11.66 -9.49
CA ALA A 116 1.86 13.04 -9.68
C ALA A 116 2.94 14.05 -9.27
N MET A 117 3.68 13.79 -8.20
CA MET A 117 4.83 14.59 -7.78
C MET A 117 5.92 14.64 -8.85
N LEU A 118 6.29 13.48 -9.40
CA LEU A 118 7.29 13.40 -10.48
C LEU A 118 6.83 14.11 -11.75
N MET A 119 5.56 13.99 -12.10
CA MET A 119 5.00 14.69 -13.26
C MET A 119 5.02 16.22 -13.08
N ARG A 120 4.84 16.71 -11.87
CA ARG A 120 4.79 18.14 -11.55
C ARG A 120 6.16 18.77 -11.35
N HIS A 121 7.08 18.09 -10.71
CA HIS A 121 8.36 18.64 -10.25
C HIS A 121 9.58 17.98 -10.91
N GLY A 122 9.39 16.93 -11.70
CA GLY A 122 10.50 16.13 -12.23
C GLY A 122 11.25 15.41 -11.12
N ALA A 123 12.48 14.98 -11.41
CA ALA A 123 13.35 14.30 -10.45
C ALA A 123 13.99 15.24 -9.40
N ALA A 124 13.81 16.54 -9.53
CA ALA A 124 14.39 17.57 -8.64
C ALA A 124 13.46 17.94 -7.46
N PHE A 125 12.34 17.23 -7.27
CA PHE A 125 11.42 17.49 -6.15
C PHE A 125 12.13 17.41 -4.79
N THR A 126 11.66 18.20 -3.85
CA THR A 126 12.21 18.35 -2.50
C THR A 126 11.28 17.69 -1.46
N PRO A 127 11.75 17.45 -0.23
CA PRO A 127 10.87 17.06 0.87
C PRO A 127 9.73 18.06 1.14
N GLN A 128 9.93 19.35 0.85
CA GLN A 128 8.91 20.38 0.96
C GLN A 128 7.80 20.23 -0.09
N ASP A 129 8.16 19.82 -1.31
CA ASP A 129 7.19 19.54 -2.36
C ASP A 129 6.32 18.36 -1.97
N VAL A 130 6.94 17.30 -1.42
CA VAL A 130 6.20 16.15 -0.88
C VAL A 130 5.26 16.55 0.25
N ALA A 131 5.73 17.38 1.19
CA ALA A 131 4.92 17.89 2.30
C ALA A 131 3.72 18.68 1.80
N SER A 132 3.93 19.57 0.83
CA SER A 132 2.87 20.37 0.21
C SER A 132 1.84 19.51 -0.50
N ALA A 133 2.30 18.48 -1.24
CA ALA A 133 1.42 17.54 -1.92
C ALA A 133 0.59 16.71 -0.92
N TRP A 134 1.19 16.28 0.19
CA TRP A 134 0.46 15.57 1.24
C TRP A 134 -0.66 16.44 1.82
N LEU A 135 -0.35 17.67 2.19
CA LEU A 135 -1.34 18.60 2.75
C LEU A 135 -2.46 18.93 1.76
N ALA A 136 -2.14 19.00 0.46
CA ALA A 136 -3.11 19.37 -0.57
C ALA A 136 -3.99 18.18 -1.02
N TRP A 137 -3.44 16.97 -1.08
CA TRP A 137 -4.08 15.84 -1.79
C TRP A 137 -4.44 14.66 -0.92
N LEU A 138 -3.82 14.50 0.27
CA LEU A 138 -4.15 13.41 1.18
C LEU A 138 -5.15 13.87 2.23
N PRO A 139 -6.31 13.22 2.36
CA PRO A 139 -7.18 13.44 3.50
C PRO A 139 -6.51 12.92 4.78
N LEU A 140 -6.48 13.70 5.85
CA LEU A 140 -5.88 13.30 7.14
C LEU A 140 -6.37 11.92 7.60
N LEU A 141 -7.66 11.64 7.45
CA LEU A 141 -8.27 10.40 7.89
C LEU A 141 -7.89 9.18 7.04
N ALA A 142 -7.31 9.39 5.84
CA ALA A 142 -6.78 8.32 5.00
C ALA A 142 -5.32 7.98 5.32
N THR A 143 -4.67 8.73 6.22
CA THR A 143 -3.31 8.44 6.68
C THR A 143 -3.35 7.52 7.90
N CYS A 144 -2.30 6.71 8.08
CA CYS A 144 -2.17 5.78 9.20
C CYS A 144 -0.89 6.10 10.01
N THR A 145 -0.82 5.64 11.23
CA THR A 145 0.38 5.57 12.10
C THR A 145 1.43 6.68 11.84
N ALA A 146 2.56 6.33 11.23
CA ALA A 146 3.69 7.24 10.99
C ALA A 146 3.32 8.41 10.07
N GLU A 147 2.54 8.16 9.03
CA GLU A 147 2.07 9.16 8.08
C GLU A 147 1.14 10.17 8.76
N ARG A 148 0.22 9.70 9.59
CA ARG A 148 -0.70 10.56 10.33
C ARG A 148 0.05 11.46 11.30
N ALA A 149 1.05 10.94 12.01
CA ALA A 149 1.90 11.73 12.89
C ALA A 149 2.67 12.80 12.10
N ALA A 150 3.27 12.43 10.98
CA ALA A 150 3.98 13.37 10.11
C ALA A 150 3.03 14.42 9.51
N TYR A 151 1.85 14.00 9.01
CA TYR A 151 0.83 14.90 8.48
C TYR A 151 0.38 15.95 9.51
N ARG A 152 0.10 15.50 10.75
CA ARG A 152 -0.25 16.40 11.84
C ARG A 152 0.87 17.41 12.12
N ASN A 153 2.12 16.97 12.11
CA ASN A 153 3.27 17.84 12.31
C ASN A 153 3.39 18.88 11.18
N LEU A 154 3.19 18.48 9.91
CA LEU A 154 3.15 19.37 8.76
C LEU A 154 2.03 20.40 8.89
N ALA A 155 0.83 19.98 9.25
CA ALA A 155 -0.30 20.87 9.47
C ALA A 155 -0.08 21.86 10.64
N ALA A 156 0.75 21.49 11.61
CA ALA A 156 1.20 22.38 12.70
C ALA A 156 2.41 23.25 12.33
N GLY A 157 2.81 23.30 11.05
CA GLY A 157 3.92 24.14 10.57
C GLY A 157 5.31 23.57 10.81
N ILE A 158 5.43 22.29 11.18
CA ILE A 158 6.73 21.64 11.38
C ILE A 158 7.22 21.12 10.03
N ALA A 159 8.26 21.73 9.49
CA ALA A 159 8.81 21.37 8.19
C ALA A 159 9.57 20.02 8.21
N PRO A 160 9.71 19.33 7.04
CA PRO A 160 10.64 18.24 6.88
C PRO A 160 12.10 18.67 7.15
N PRO A 161 12.97 17.79 7.68
CA PRO A 161 12.69 16.41 8.07
C PRO A 161 12.08 16.27 9.48
N ALA A 162 12.00 17.35 10.27
CA ALA A 162 11.50 17.31 11.64
C ALA A 162 10.07 16.78 11.76
N SER A 163 9.22 17.07 10.77
CA SER A 163 7.85 16.56 10.72
C SER A 163 7.75 15.04 10.77
N ALA A 164 8.70 14.34 10.19
CA ALA A 164 8.70 12.87 10.18
C ALA A 164 9.08 12.25 11.53
N VAL A 165 9.79 12.99 12.37
CA VAL A 165 10.42 12.47 13.60
C VAL A 165 9.70 12.94 14.86
N ARG A 166 9.27 14.22 14.91
CA ARG A 166 8.71 14.83 16.11
C ARG A 166 7.45 14.12 16.57
N LEU A 167 7.47 13.63 17.81
CA LEU A 167 6.33 12.91 18.43
C LEU A 167 5.73 11.83 17.51
N ASN A 168 6.59 11.13 16.79
CA ASN A 168 6.21 10.05 15.88
C ASN A 168 6.80 8.72 16.36
N PRO A 169 6.11 8.00 17.25
CA PRO A 169 6.57 6.70 17.75
C PRO A 169 6.57 5.62 16.67
N TYR A 170 5.90 5.85 15.55
CA TYR A 170 5.74 4.92 14.43
C TYR A 170 6.76 5.14 13.31
N ARG A 171 7.73 6.07 13.46
CA ARG A 171 8.64 6.47 12.37
C ARG A 171 9.47 5.33 11.80
N GLU A 172 9.71 4.28 12.58
CA GLU A 172 10.45 3.08 12.17
C GLU A 172 9.54 1.96 11.63
N TRP A 173 8.24 2.22 11.49
CA TRP A 173 7.29 1.25 11.00
C TRP A 173 7.28 1.17 9.47
N ILE A 174 6.59 0.15 8.95
CA ILE A 174 6.60 -0.29 7.54
C ILE A 174 6.11 0.78 6.54
N GLY A 175 5.43 1.84 6.95
CA GLY A 175 4.79 2.79 6.03
C GLY A 175 5.70 3.40 4.95
N ALA A 176 7.02 3.47 5.16
CA ALA A 176 7.94 3.92 4.12
C ALA A 176 7.98 2.99 2.91
N GLN A 177 7.74 1.69 3.11
CA GLN A 177 7.81 0.67 2.06
C GLN A 177 6.74 0.89 0.99
N ILE A 178 5.51 1.25 1.36
CA ILE A 178 4.42 1.51 0.41
C ILE A 178 4.61 2.80 -0.41
N ARG A 179 5.58 3.63 -0.04
CA ARG A 179 5.93 4.88 -0.73
C ARG A 179 7.16 4.80 -1.60
N ALA A 180 7.93 3.71 -1.49
CA ALA A 180 9.25 3.60 -2.13
C ALA A 180 9.20 3.29 -3.61
N ASP A 181 8.20 2.60 -4.11
CA ASP A 181 8.13 2.03 -5.46
C ASP A 181 8.36 3.05 -6.55
N ILE A 182 7.68 4.20 -6.46
CA ILE A 182 7.74 5.21 -7.51
C ILE A 182 9.16 5.78 -7.66
N TYR A 183 9.89 5.89 -6.56
CA TYR A 183 11.27 6.36 -6.58
C TYR A 183 12.21 5.32 -7.20
N GLY A 184 11.95 4.03 -6.98
CA GLY A 184 12.64 2.94 -7.66
C GLY A 184 12.35 2.89 -9.16
N TYR A 185 11.14 3.21 -9.59
CA TYR A 185 10.76 3.23 -11.00
C TYR A 185 11.50 4.27 -11.84
N VAL A 186 11.90 5.39 -11.23
CA VAL A 186 12.63 6.47 -11.90
C VAL A 186 14.14 6.42 -11.69
N ASN A 187 14.62 5.47 -10.90
CA ASN A 187 16.03 5.19 -10.66
C ASN A 187 16.30 3.68 -10.85
N PRO A 188 16.12 3.17 -12.09
CA PRO A 188 16.24 1.75 -12.41
C PRO A 188 17.69 1.26 -12.38
#